data_e3b3d4dea31cafdbfcc212369dc80850
#
_entry.id   e3b3d4dea31cafdbfcc212369dc80850
#
_cell.length_a   1.000
_cell.length_b   1.000
_cell.length_c   1.000
_cell.angle_alpha   90.00
_cell.angle_beta   90.00
_cell.angle_gamma   90.00
#
_symmetry.space_group_name_H-M   'P 1'
#
loop_
_entity.id
_entity.type
_entity.pdbx_description
1 polymer ?
#
loop_
_entity_poly.entity_id
_entity_poly.type
_entity_poly.pdbx_seq_one_letter_code
_entity_poly.pdbx_strand_id
1 'polypeptide(L)'
;MVKQKKLSIFSLKTSIIFILTFFLIILYFYFSSYFEINNVSKAYITNQGDNTVSIIDLETLKILKTLKVGVAPLGITILQEKKLVFVGNVGTDDISVIDAVNDTLIKTIKLGTAPLSLASNSEETKVYVTDWFQNNVLTISADEMKVTRRLKVGVTPSGIAYNKKYKYQVITNRDANTLEIYNEHDDLVKKIETGNHPFGVYSEGDFAYVANVYDDSVSIINLVDWSKYEFMVGAHPYNVKVHNKTAYVTNTIGDTITVYDLGTKKIIKILDTGETPENLDFNNKQNLLVVTNWGSDSISIFNTEGFRHIKEIKTGSQSRSFGDFILQ
;
A
#
# COMPACT_ATOMS: atom_id res chain seq x y z
N MET A 1 -29.70 56.17 40.92
CA MET A 1 -30.09 55.23 39.85
C MET A 1 -29.01 54.93 38.73
N VAL A 2 -28.15 55.89 38.41
CA VAL A 2 -27.13 55.72 37.30
C VAL A 2 -26.00 54.77 37.68
N LYS A 3 -25.57 54.64 38.93
CA LYS A 3 -24.44 53.74 39.35
C LYS A 3 -24.80 52.25 39.31
N GLN A 4 -26.03 51.86 39.63
CA GLN A 4 -26.44 50.42 39.56
C GLN A 4 -26.58 49.90 38.13
N LYS A 5 -27.00 50.75 37.18
CA LYS A 5 -27.09 50.34 35.76
C LYS A 5 -25.75 50.12 35.14
N LYS A 6 -24.66 50.86 35.53
CA LYS A 6 -23.30 50.64 35.04
C LYS A 6 -22.67 49.32 35.54
N LEU A 7 -22.93 48.92 36.79
CA LEU A 7 -22.44 47.64 37.34
C LEU A 7 -23.10 46.44 36.66
N SER A 8 -24.39 46.49 36.34
CA SER A 8 -25.07 45.37 35.65
C SER A 8 -24.62 45.19 34.20
N ILE A 9 -24.31 46.27 33.49
CA ILE A 9 -23.79 46.19 32.10
C ILE A 9 -22.35 45.69 32.08
N PHE A 10 -21.54 46.03 33.07
CA PHE A 10 -20.16 45.51 33.17
C PHE A 10 -20.14 44.01 33.50
N SER A 11 -20.99 43.53 34.39
CA SER A 11 -21.19 42.12 34.73
C SER A 11 -21.71 41.33 33.52
N LEU A 12 -22.62 41.86 32.72
CA LEU A 12 -23.15 41.22 31.54
C LEU A 12 -22.09 41.09 30.45
N LYS A 13 -21.26 42.10 30.21
CA LYS A 13 -20.16 42.06 29.24
C LYS A 13 -19.07 41.03 29.62
N THR A 14 -18.72 40.96 30.90
CA THR A 14 -17.77 39.96 31.40
C THR A 14 -18.32 38.53 31.26
N SER A 15 -19.60 38.31 31.55
CA SER A 15 -20.23 36.99 31.36
C SER A 15 -20.28 36.57 29.89
N ILE A 16 -20.56 37.48 28.96
CA ILE A 16 -20.55 37.21 27.51
C ILE A 16 -19.14 36.88 27.04
N ILE A 17 -18.13 37.59 27.51
CA ILE A 17 -16.71 37.28 27.17
C ILE A 17 -16.33 35.89 27.69
N PHE A 18 -16.72 35.51 28.90
CA PHE A 18 -16.47 34.19 29.46
C PHE A 18 -17.14 33.07 28.66
N ILE A 19 -18.38 33.26 28.22
CA ILE A 19 -19.11 32.29 27.39
C ILE A 19 -18.45 32.14 26.02
N LEU A 20 -18.05 33.25 25.38
CA LEU A 20 -17.36 33.22 24.08
C LEU A 20 -16.00 32.56 24.17
N THR A 21 -15.19 32.82 25.19
CA THR A 21 -13.89 32.16 25.40
C THR A 21 -14.06 30.68 25.68
N PHE A 22 -15.05 30.27 26.47
CA PHE A 22 -15.34 28.86 26.72
C PHE A 22 -15.78 28.14 25.46
N PHE A 23 -16.60 28.77 24.61
CA PHE A 23 -17.02 28.22 23.33
C PHE A 23 -15.85 28.09 22.34
N LEU A 24 -14.94 29.05 22.28
CA LEU A 24 -13.71 29.00 21.47
C LEU A 24 -12.77 27.91 21.95
N ILE A 25 -12.66 27.66 23.25
CA ILE A 25 -11.86 26.57 23.82
C ILE A 25 -12.46 25.22 23.44
N ILE A 26 -13.77 25.04 23.53
CA ILE A 26 -14.46 23.81 23.08
C ILE A 26 -14.26 23.60 21.59
N LEU A 27 -14.42 24.64 20.78
CA LEU A 27 -14.17 24.59 19.33
C LEU A 27 -12.69 24.21 19.02
N TYR A 28 -11.74 24.80 19.74
CA TYR A 28 -10.32 24.48 19.61
C TYR A 28 -10.04 23.00 19.95
N PHE A 29 -10.56 22.48 21.07
CA PHE A 29 -10.41 21.07 21.41
C PHE A 29 -11.14 20.15 20.43
N TYR A 30 -12.31 20.54 19.94
CA TYR A 30 -13.04 19.79 18.91
C TYR A 30 -12.26 19.74 17.59
N PHE A 31 -11.73 20.87 17.12
CA PHE A 31 -10.92 20.92 15.91
C PHE A 31 -9.57 20.23 16.10
N SER A 32 -8.94 20.36 17.26
CA SER A 32 -7.67 19.66 17.57
C SER A 32 -7.86 18.15 17.57
N SER A 33 -8.88 17.65 18.28
CA SER A 33 -9.17 16.20 18.28
C SER A 33 -9.61 15.68 16.89
N TYR A 34 -10.38 16.47 16.14
CA TYR A 34 -10.77 16.14 14.77
C TYR A 34 -9.55 16.10 13.84
N PHE A 35 -8.59 16.99 14.01
CA PHE A 35 -7.37 17.05 13.23
C PHE A 35 -6.41 15.90 13.61
N GLU A 36 -6.31 15.53 14.87
CA GLU A 36 -5.52 14.37 15.34
C GLU A 36 -6.09 13.05 14.81
N ILE A 37 -7.41 12.85 14.87
CA ILE A 37 -8.07 11.63 14.38
C ILE A 37 -7.87 11.44 12.86
N ASN A 38 -7.80 12.54 12.09
CA ASN A 38 -7.65 12.47 10.63
C ASN A 38 -6.20 12.37 10.13
N ASN A 39 -5.21 12.46 11.02
CA ASN A 39 -3.78 12.40 10.68
C ASN A 39 -3.07 11.12 11.15
N VAL A 40 -3.79 10.15 11.69
CA VAL A 40 -3.21 8.87 12.11
C VAL A 40 -2.81 8.06 10.89
N SER A 41 -1.55 7.63 10.86
CA SER A 41 -1.09 6.67 9.84
C SER A 41 -1.75 5.32 10.06
N LYS A 42 -2.36 4.76 9.01
CA LYS A 42 -3.11 3.50 9.07
C LYS A 42 -2.55 2.46 8.10
N ALA A 43 -2.55 1.20 8.51
CA ALA A 43 -2.36 0.08 7.59
C ALA A 43 -3.71 -0.59 7.31
N TYR A 44 -3.97 -0.90 6.03
CA TYR A 44 -5.16 -1.60 5.54
C TYR A 44 -4.76 -3.00 5.10
N ILE A 45 -5.08 -4.01 5.90
CA ILE A 45 -4.65 -5.38 5.68
C ILE A 45 -5.79 -6.22 5.13
N THR A 46 -5.63 -6.71 3.90
CA THR A 46 -6.60 -7.62 3.28
C THR A 46 -6.49 -9.00 3.92
N ASN A 47 -7.60 -9.55 4.39
CA ASN A 47 -7.71 -10.87 5.00
C ASN A 47 -8.48 -11.77 4.01
N GLN A 48 -7.73 -12.50 3.18
CA GLN A 48 -8.28 -13.25 2.05
C GLN A 48 -9.27 -14.32 2.49
N GLY A 49 -8.97 -15.04 3.58
CA GLY A 49 -9.82 -16.11 4.10
C GLY A 49 -11.10 -15.63 4.76
N ASP A 50 -11.12 -14.42 5.31
CA ASP A 50 -12.27 -13.85 6.03
C ASP A 50 -13.13 -12.89 5.22
N ASN A 51 -12.69 -12.54 3.99
CA ASN A 51 -13.37 -11.55 3.15
C ASN A 51 -13.47 -10.17 3.83
N THR A 52 -12.41 -9.76 4.51
CA THR A 52 -12.36 -8.51 5.27
C THR A 52 -11.08 -7.72 5.01
N VAL A 53 -11.08 -6.47 5.48
CA VAL A 53 -9.88 -5.63 5.62
C VAL A 53 -9.77 -5.22 7.08
N SER A 54 -8.63 -5.51 7.70
CA SER A 54 -8.27 -5.00 9.03
C SER A 54 -7.62 -3.63 8.89
N ILE A 55 -8.10 -2.64 9.65
CA ILE A 55 -7.56 -1.28 9.69
C ILE A 55 -6.79 -1.13 10.99
N ILE A 56 -5.51 -0.84 10.90
CA ILE A 56 -4.59 -0.79 12.03
C ILE A 56 -4.02 0.61 12.18
N ASP A 57 -4.13 1.15 13.37
CA ASP A 57 -3.45 2.38 13.77
C ASP A 57 -1.96 2.07 14.00
N LEU A 58 -1.10 2.73 13.24
CA LEU A 58 0.35 2.50 13.32
C LEU A 58 1.04 3.28 14.44
N GLU A 59 0.35 4.21 15.11
CA GLU A 59 0.86 4.89 16.31
C GLU A 59 0.65 4.04 17.56
N THR A 60 -0.55 3.50 17.71
CA THR A 60 -0.91 2.68 18.88
C THR A 60 -0.66 1.19 18.66
N LEU A 61 -0.44 0.77 17.43
CA LEU A 61 -0.27 -0.62 17.00
C LEU A 61 -1.46 -1.49 17.42
N LYS A 62 -2.68 -0.99 17.14
CA LYS A 62 -3.94 -1.67 17.46
C LYS A 62 -4.86 -1.70 16.24
N ILE A 63 -5.67 -2.76 16.15
CA ILE A 63 -6.75 -2.82 15.17
C ILE A 63 -7.84 -1.83 15.59
N LEU A 64 -8.15 -0.88 14.71
CA LEU A 64 -9.23 0.09 14.88
C LEU A 64 -10.57 -0.50 14.45
N LYS A 65 -10.56 -1.22 13.32
CA LYS A 65 -11.77 -1.71 12.67
C LYS A 65 -11.47 -2.89 11.75
N THR A 66 -12.46 -3.74 11.54
CA THR A 66 -12.47 -4.76 10.49
C THR A 66 -13.68 -4.51 9.59
N LEU A 67 -13.45 -4.34 8.30
CA LEU A 67 -14.49 -4.08 7.30
C LEU A 67 -14.74 -5.32 6.44
N LYS A 68 -16.00 -5.63 6.18
CA LYS A 68 -16.37 -6.60 5.15
C LYS A 68 -16.19 -5.97 3.76
N VAL A 69 -15.59 -6.75 2.84
CA VAL A 69 -15.38 -6.38 1.43
C VAL A 69 -15.89 -7.52 0.53
N GLY A 70 -15.45 -7.60 -0.71
CA GLY A 70 -15.77 -8.74 -1.58
C GLY A 70 -15.05 -10.02 -1.16
N VAL A 71 -15.24 -11.10 -1.92
CA VAL A 71 -14.67 -12.42 -1.62
C VAL A 71 -13.20 -12.50 -2.02
N ALA A 72 -12.39 -13.08 -1.15
CA ALA A 72 -10.96 -13.27 -1.34
C ALA A 72 -10.20 -11.96 -1.69
N PRO A 73 -10.23 -10.92 -0.83
CA PRO A 73 -9.49 -9.69 -1.05
C PRO A 73 -7.99 -9.97 -1.05
N LEU A 74 -7.26 -9.39 -2.03
CA LEU A 74 -5.84 -9.64 -2.21
C LEU A 74 -5.07 -8.35 -2.48
N GLY A 75 -5.18 -7.81 -3.69
CA GLY A 75 -4.50 -6.59 -4.11
C GLY A 75 -5.05 -5.34 -3.45
N ILE A 76 -4.20 -4.36 -3.24
CA ILE A 76 -4.60 -3.09 -2.60
C ILE A 76 -3.75 -1.94 -3.13
N THR A 77 -4.32 -0.75 -3.20
CA THR A 77 -3.57 0.50 -3.37
C THR A 77 -4.28 1.65 -2.67
N ILE A 78 -3.50 2.61 -2.18
CA ILE A 78 -4.01 3.77 -1.46
C ILE A 78 -3.73 5.04 -2.25
N LEU A 79 -4.76 5.83 -2.47
CA LEU A 79 -4.66 7.19 -2.97
C LEU A 79 -4.50 8.12 -1.75
N GLN A 80 -3.27 8.55 -1.51
CA GLN A 80 -2.86 9.24 -0.28
C GLN A 80 -3.58 10.58 -0.08
N GLU A 81 -3.66 11.38 -1.14
CA GLU A 81 -4.29 12.70 -1.10
C GLU A 81 -5.82 12.62 -1.11
N LYS A 82 -6.37 11.68 -1.89
CA LYS A 82 -7.82 11.46 -1.97
C LYS A 82 -8.39 10.71 -0.76
N LYS A 83 -7.52 10.11 0.08
CA LYS A 83 -7.90 9.27 1.22
C LYS A 83 -8.85 8.12 0.80
N LEU A 84 -8.53 7.49 -0.33
CA LEU A 84 -9.28 6.35 -0.86
C LEU A 84 -8.41 5.10 -0.90
N VAL A 85 -8.99 3.97 -0.50
CA VAL A 85 -8.35 2.65 -0.56
C VAL A 85 -9.11 1.79 -1.56
N PHE A 86 -8.39 1.25 -2.54
CA PHE A 86 -8.93 0.33 -3.55
C PHE A 86 -8.46 -1.08 -3.22
N VAL A 87 -9.40 -2.00 -3.03
CA VAL A 87 -9.15 -3.40 -2.66
C VAL A 87 -9.67 -4.33 -3.74
N GLY A 88 -8.79 -5.13 -4.32
CA GLY A 88 -9.13 -6.13 -5.33
C GLY A 88 -9.67 -7.40 -4.68
N ASN A 89 -10.89 -7.80 -5.04
CA ASN A 89 -11.55 -9.00 -4.56
C ASN A 89 -11.55 -10.07 -5.66
N VAL A 90 -10.65 -11.04 -5.55
CA VAL A 90 -10.42 -12.06 -6.59
C VAL A 90 -11.63 -12.97 -6.78
N GLY A 91 -12.34 -13.29 -5.69
CA GLY A 91 -13.47 -14.23 -5.73
C GLY A 91 -14.80 -13.61 -6.16
N THR A 92 -14.93 -12.27 -6.14
CA THR A 92 -16.15 -11.57 -6.61
C THR A 92 -15.93 -10.75 -7.87
N ASP A 93 -14.70 -10.79 -8.44
CA ASP A 93 -14.34 -10.09 -9.68
C ASP A 93 -14.64 -8.59 -9.63
N ASP A 94 -14.30 -7.96 -8.52
CA ASP A 94 -14.60 -6.54 -8.28
C ASP A 94 -13.55 -5.82 -7.42
N ILE A 95 -13.71 -4.51 -7.32
CA ILE A 95 -12.92 -3.66 -6.42
C ILE A 95 -13.86 -3.08 -5.36
N SER A 96 -13.49 -3.21 -4.11
CA SER A 96 -14.05 -2.45 -2.99
C SER A 96 -13.32 -1.13 -2.84
N VAL A 97 -14.04 0.00 -2.80
CA VAL A 97 -13.47 1.33 -2.54
C VAL A 97 -13.87 1.77 -1.12
N ILE A 98 -12.86 2.07 -0.31
CA ILE A 98 -13.02 2.46 1.09
C ILE A 98 -12.64 3.94 1.23
N ASP A 99 -13.49 4.72 1.88
CA ASP A 99 -13.17 6.06 2.39
C ASP A 99 -12.30 5.91 3.65
N ALA A 100 -11.05 6.33 3.58
CA ALA A 100 -10.08 6.20 4.66
C ALA A 100 -10.23 7.28 5.76
N VAL A 101 -11.04 8.30 5.54
CA VAL A 101 -11.38 9.29 6.57
C VAL A 101 -12.34 8.66 7.58
N ASN A 102 -13.39 8.02 7.09
CA ASN A 102 -14.46 7.44 7.91
C ASN A 102 -14.31 5.92 8.11
N ASP A 103 -13.34 5.30 7.46
CA ASP A 103 -13.13 3.85 7.44
C ASP A 103 -14.42 3.10 7.04
N THR A 104 -15.01 3.50 5.90
CA THR A 104 -16.26 2.92 5.39
C THR A 104 -16.16 2.51 3.93
N LEU A 105 -16.80 1.39 3.57
CA LEU A 105 -16.98 0.99 2.18
C LEU A 105 -17.96 1.95 1.49
N ILE A 106 -17.52 2.62 0.42
CA ILE A 106 -18.34 3.60 -0.30
C ILE A 106 -18.77 3.15 -1.68
N LYS A 107 -18.05 2.19 -2.30
CA LYS A 107 -18.34 1.73 -3.65
C LYS A 107 -17.83 0.31 -3.88
N THR A 108 -18.51 -0.42 -4.75
CA THR A 108 -18.01 -1.65 -5.38
C THR A 108 -18.00 -1.46 -6.88
N ILE A 109 -16.85 -1.70 -7.52
CA ILE A 109 -16.65 -1.56 -8.97
C ILE A 109 -16.54 -2.96 -9.58
N LYS A 110 -17.48 -3.37 -10.38
CA LYS A 110 -17.44 -4.66 -11.09
C LYS A 110 -16.40 -4.63 -12.21
N LEU A 111 -15.53 -5.61 -12.24
CA LEU A 111 -14.50 -5.77 -13.27
C LEU A 111 -14.84 -6.85 -14.27
N GLY A 112 -15.51 -7.92 -13.82
CA GLY A 112 -15.78 -9.13 -14.61
C GLY A 112 -14.51 -9.96 -14.83
N THR A 113 -13.53 -9.81 -13.97
CA THR A 113 -12.28 -10.55 -13.96
C THR A 113 -11.60 -10.42 -12.58
N ALA A 114 -10.72 -11.36 -12.25
CA ALA A 114 -10.04 -11.42 -10.95
C ALA A 114 -8.89 -10.41 -10.83
N PRO A 115 -9.00 -9.37 -9.99
CA PRO A 115 -7.95 -8.38 -9.76
C PRO A 115 -6.84 -8.96 -8.86
N LEU A 116 -5.57 -8.92 -9.31
CA LEU A 116 -4.46 -9.44 -8.52
C LEU A 116 -3.66 -8.34 -7.81
N SER A 117 -3.02 -7.45 -8.57
CA SER A 117 -2.18 -6.37 -8.05
C SER A 117 -2.72 -5.02 -8.49
N LEU A 118 -2.57 -4.01 -7.63
CA LEU A 118 -3.04 -2.66 -7.88
C LEU A 118 -1.91 -1.65 -7.69
N ALA A 119 -1.90 -0.62 -8.54
CA ALA A 119 -1.04 0.56 -8.39
C ALA A 119 -1.79 1.82 -8.86
N SER A 120 -1.43 2.98 -8.32
CA SER A 120 -1.99 4.27 -8.75
C SER A 120 -0.97 5.12 -9.49
N ASN A 121 -1.43 6.02 -10.37
CA ASN A 121 -0.56 7.05 -10.93
C ASN A 121 -0.28 8.17 -9.91
N SER A 122 0.71 9.01 -10.20
CA SER A 122 1.15 10.09 -9.29
C SER A 122 0.07 11.10 -9.00
N GLU A 123 -0.80 11.36 -9.96
CA GLU A 123 -1.89 12.34 -9.90
C GLU A 123 -3.13 11.78 -9.20
N GLU A 124 -3.09 10.50 -8.78
CA GLU A 124 -4.19 9.78 -8.14
C GLU A 124 -5.52 9.84 -8.92
N THR A 125 -5.42 9.92 -10.24
CA THR A 125 -6.58 9.94 -11.15
C THR A 125 -6.88 8.56 -11.72
N LYS A 126 -5.90 7.65 -11.70
CA LYS A 126 -5.98 6.31 -12.27
C LYS A 126 -5.50 5.26 -11.29
N VAL A 127 -6.22 4.14 -11.23
CA VAL A 127 -5.80 2.90 -10.58
C VAL A 127 -5.65 1.83 -11.66
N TYR A 128 -4.48 1.23 -11.73
CA TYR A 128 -4.15 0.11 -12.63
C TYR A 128 -4.32 -1.20 -11.89
N VAL A 129 -4.89 -2.19 -12.56
CA VAL A 129 -5.23 -3.49 -11.97
C VAL A 129 -4.78 -4.60 -12.92
N THR A 130 -3.92 -5.50 -12.46
CA THR A 130 -3.56 -6.69 -13.23
C THR A 130 -4.68 -7.71 -13.22
N ASP A 131 -5.00 -8.22 -14.40
CA ASP A 131 -5.95 -9.31 -14.62
C ASP A 131 -5.17 -10.57 -15.01
N TRP A 132 -4.98 -11.42 -14.04
CA TRP A 132 -4.19 -12.64 -14.15
C TRP A 132 -4.70 -13.58 -15.26
N PHE A 133 -6.01 -13.76 -15.36
CA PHE A 133 -6.59 -14.78 -16.25
C PHE A 133 -6.75 -14.33 -17.69
N GLN A 134 -6.95 -13.03 -17.94
CA GLN A 134 -7.21 -12.52 -19.29
C GLN A 134 -5.98 -11.83 -19.90
N ASN A 135 -4.84 -11.78 -19.19
CA ASN A 135 -3.62 -11.13 -19.63
C ASN A 135 -3.83 -9.66 -20.00
N ASN A 136 -4.49 -8.93 -19.11
CA ASN A 136 -4.74 -7.50 -19.27
C ASN A 136 -4.28 -6.70 -18.05
N VAL A 137 -4.11 -5.41 -18.24
CA VAL A 137 -4.16 -4.41 -17.18
C VAL A 137 -5.41 -3.55 -17.40
N LEU A 138 -6.24 -3.44 -16.38
CA LEU A 138 -7.39 -2.56 -16.39
C LEU A 138 -6.99 -1.20 -15.82
N THR A 139 -7.51 -0.13 -16.42
CA THR A 139 -7.43 1.21 -15.84
C THR A 139 -8.79 1.61 -15.29
N ILE A 140 -8.81 1.99 -14.02
CA ILE A 140 -9.99 2.54 -13.34
C ILE A 140 -9.78 4.04 -13.18
N SER A 141 -10.76 4.85 -13.57
CA SER A 141 -10.82 6.26 -13.17
C SER A 141 -11.13 6.34 -11.69
N ALA A 142 -10.25 6.97 -10.90
CA ALA A 142 -10.45 7.13 -9.46
C ALA A 142 -11.63 8.07 -9.15
N ASP A 143 -11.85 9.10 -9.99
CA ASP A 143 -12.93 10.08 -9.81
C ASP A 143 -14.30 9.51 -10.20
N GLU A 144 -14.37 8.79 -11.33
CA GLU A 144 -15.63 8.21 -11.81
C GLU A 144 -15.93 6.83 -11.20
N MET A 145 -14.91 6.22 -10.54
CA MET A 145 -14.99 4.88 -9.93
C MET A 145 -15.53 3.83 -10.92
N LYS A 146 -14.96 3.80 -12.14
CA LYS A 146 -15.32 2.85 -13.21
C LYS A 146 -14.10 2.47 -14.05
N VAL A 147 -14.16 1.29 -14.67
CA VAL A 147 -13.17 0.85 -15.67
C VAL A 147 -13.28 1.73 -16.91
N THR A 148 -12.17 2.31 -17.32
CA THR A 148 -12.08 3.18 -18.51
C THR A 148 -11.29 2.55 -19.64
N ARG A 149 -10.39 1.60 -19.36
CA ARG A 149 -9.51 1.00 -20.36
C ARG A 149 -9.09 -0.41 -19.98
N ARG A 150 -8.75 -1.20 -21.00
CA ARG A 150 -8.11 -2.52 -20.89
C ARG A 150 -6.92 -2.55 -21.84
N LEU A 151 -5.73 -2.80 -21.30
CA LEU A 151 -4.48 -2.92 -22.04
C LEU A 151 -4.08 -4.40 -22.08
N LYS A 152 -3.86 -4.96 -23.28
CA LYS A 152 -3.32 -6.31 -23.44
C LYS A 152 -1.83 -6.31 -23.12
N VAL A 153 -1.40 -7.21 -22.24
CA VAL A 153 -0.02 -7.36 -21.79
C VAL A 153 0.47 -8.80 -21.98
N GLY A 154 1.63 -9.14 -21.43
CA GLY A 154 2.17 -10.49 -21.47
C GLY A 154 1.35 -11.52 -20.71
N VAL A 155 1.82 -12.76 -20.67
CA VAL A 155 1.09 -13.90 -20.08
C VAL A 155 1.16 -13.86 -18.57
N THR A 156 -0.01 -13.96 -17.92
CA THR A 156 -0.18 -14.04 -16.47
C THR A 156 0.46 -12.82 -15.77
N PRO A 157 -0.06 -11.60 -16.00
CA PRO A 157 0.46 -10.40 -15.34
C PRO A 157 0.25 -10.51 -13.82
N SER A 158 1.33 -10.43 -13.04
CA SER A 158 1.31 -10.59 -11.58
C SER A 158 1.41 -9.25 -10.87
N GLY A 159 2.58 -8.67 -10.77
CA GLY A 159 2.80 -7.38 -10.14
C GLY A 159 2.64 -6.20 -11.09
N ILE A 160 2.25 -5.06 -10.54
CA ILE A 160 2.26 -3.77 -11.24
C ILE A 160 2.77 -2.68 -10.31
N ALA A 161 3.65 -1.83 -10.82
CA ALA A 161 4.10 -0.61 -10.17
C ALA A 161 4.00 0.58 -11.12
N TYR A 162 3.82 1.77 -10.57
CA TYR A 162 3.87 3.01 -11.34
C TYR A 162 5.15 3.78 -11.02
N ASN A 163 6.00 3.97 -12.05
CA ASN A 163 7.19 4.80 -11.93
C ASN A 163 6.84 6.27 -12.08
N LYS A 164 6.89 7.02 -10.99
CA LYS A 164 6.51 8.45 -10.95
C LYS A 164 7.41 9.34 -11.80
N LYS A 165 8.71 9.01 -11.92
CA LYS A 165 9.69 9.83 -12.65
C LYS A 165 9.45 9.81 -14.16
N TYR A 166 9.22 8.63 -14.71
CA TYR A 166 9.04 8.43 -16.15
C TYR A 166 7.58 8.26 -16.56
N LYS A 167 6.66 8.23 -15.58
CA LYS A 167 5.24 7.96 -15.79
C LYS A 167 4.99 6.61 -16.48
N TYR A 168 5.74 5.59 -16.06
CA TYR A 168 5.65 4.25 -16.62
C TYR A 168 4.79 3.32 -15.76
N GLN A 169 3.98 2.51 -16.43
CA GLN A 169 3.42 1.28 -15.87
C GLN A 169 4.48 0.17 -16.03
N VAL A 170 4.87 -0.45 -14.95
CA VAL A 170 5.91 -1.48 -14.89
C VAL A 170 5.25 -2.78 -14.44
N ILE A 171 5.18 -3.78 -15.33
CA ILE A 171 4.32 -4.96 -15.18
C ILE A 171 5.16 -6.22 -15.29
N THR A 172 5.09 -7.09 -14.29
CA THR A 172 5.66 -8.43 -14.35
C THR A 172 4.67 -9.41 -14.97
N ASN A 173 5.15 -10.19 -15.93
CA ASN A 173 4.39 -11.26 -16.58
C ASN A 173 4.97 -12.61 -16.14
N ARG A 174 4.33 -13.23 -15.15
CA ARG A 174 4.85 -14.38 -14.41
C ARG A 174 5.24 -15.55 -15.32
N ASP A 175 4.31 -16.02 -16.13
CA ASP A 175 4.53 -17.22 -16.95
C ASP A 175 5.30 -16.94 -18.25
N ALA A 176 5.49 -15.67 -18.59
CA ALA A 176 6.34 -15.23 -19.68
C ALA A 176 7.79 -14.93 -19.25
N ASN A 177 8.08 -14.88 -17.96
CA ASN A 177 9.38 -14.49 -17.40
C ASN A 177 9.85 -13.12 -17.92
N THR A 178 8.95 -12.15 -18.00
CA THR A 178 9.26 -10.82 -18.55
C THR A 178 8.74 -9.69 -17.67
N LEU A 179 9.42 -8.56 -17.76
CA LEU A 179 8.95 -7.24 -17.35
C LEU A 179 8.55 -6.47 -18.59
N GLU A 180 7.34 -5.96 -18.65
CA GLU A 180 6.88 -5.03 -19.69
C GLU A 180 6.68 -3.64 -19.10
N ILE A 181 7.11 -2.62 -19.83
CA ILE A 181 7.08 -1.22 -19.43
C ILE A 181 6.27 -0.45 -20.47
N TYR A 182 5.21 0.20 -20.02
CA TYR A 182 4.31 1.00 -20.86
C TYR A 182 4.34 2.47 -20.39
N ASN A 183 4.22 3.39 -21.35
CA ASN A 183 4.08 4.81 -21.04
C ASN A 183 2.63 5.17 -20.64
N GLU A 184 2.36 6.45 -20.35
CA GLU A 184 1.03 6.94 -19.96
C GLU A 184 -0.03 6.85 -21.08
N HIS A 185 0.40 6.61 -22.33
CA HIS A 185 -0.46 6.38 -23.50
C HIS A 185 -0.71 4.89 -23.80
N ASP A 186 -0.14 4.01 -22.96
CA ASP A 186 -0.14 2.55 -23.10
C ASP A 186 0.65 2.04 -24.32
N ASP A 187 1.66 2.79 -24.76
CA ASP A 187 2.62 2.31 -25.74
C ASP A 187 3.69 1.48 -25.03
N LEU A 188 4.02 0.30 -25.56
CA LEU A 188 5.10 -0.53 -25.05
C LEU A 188 6.45 0.15 -25.29
N VAL A 189 7.08 0.59 -24.19
CA VAL A 189 8.41 1.23 -24.22
C VAL A 189 9.51 0.17 -24.29
N LYS A 190 9.37 -0.89 -23.47
CA LYS A 190 10.38 -1.94 -23.37
C LYS A 190 9.77 -3.24 -22.86
N LYS A 191 10.32 -4.36 -23.37
CA LYS A 191 10.14 -5.70 -22.81
C LYS A 191 11.50 -6.25 -22.45
N ILE A 192 11.64 -6.81 -21.24
CA ILE A 192 12.91 -7.28 -20.69
C ILE A 192 12.68 -8.66 -20.09
N GLU A 193 13.60 -9.59 -20.35
CA GLU A 193 13.63 -10.88 -19.68
C GLU A 193 14.09 -10.71 -18.23
N THR A 194 13.35 -11.30 -17.30
CA THR A 194 13.65 -11.36 -15.86
C THR A 194 14.26 -12.70 -15.49
N GLY A 195 14.32 -13.04 -14.22
CA GLY A 195 14.46 -14.42 -13.76
C GLY A 195 13.12 -15.17 -13.85
N ASN A 196 13.10 -16.41 -13.37
CA ASN A 196 11.95 -17.29 -13.46
C ASN A 196 10.83 -16.89 -12.49
N HIS A 197 9.59 -16.86 -13.00
CA HIS A 197 8.39 -16.61 -12.22
C HIS A 197 8.42 -15.23 -11.52
N PRO A 198 8.62 -14.11 -12.26
CA PRO A 198 8.61 -12.79 -11.67
C PRO A 198 7.24 -12.49 -11.06
N PHE A 199 7.23 -11.99 -9.82
CA PHE A 199 5.95 -11.73 -9.14
C PHE A 199 5.83 -10.27 -8.71
N GLY A 200 6.31 -9.90 -7.53
CA GLY A 200 6.28 -8.53 -7.06
C GLY A 200 7.23 -7.62 -7.82
N VAL A 201 6.80 -6.39 -8.03
CA VAL A 201 7.60 -5.34 -8.67
C VAL A 201 7.48 -4.03 -7.91
N TYR A 202 8.60 -3.37 -7.73
CA TYR A 202 8.69 -2.00 -7.20
C TYR A 202 9.44 -1.13 -8.19
N SER A 203 9.05 0.13 -8.33
CA SER A 203 9.75 1.04 -9.24
C SER A 203 9.84 2.45 -8.66
N GLU A 204 11.07 2.94 -8.54
CA GLU A 204 11.37 4.28 -8.04
C GLU A 204 12.59 4.86 -8.73
N GLY A 205 12.53 6.19 -9.02
CA GLY A 205 13.63 6.89 -9.68
C GLY A 205 14.00 6.24 -11.02
N ASP A 206 15.24 5.84 -11.17
CA ASP A 206 15.79 5.25 -12.39
C ASP A 206 15.72 3.72 -12.41
N PHE A 207 15.06 3.09 -11.44
CA PHE A 207 15.13 1.65 -11.29
C PHE A 207 13.77 0.97 -11.15
N ALA A 208 13.70 -0.26 -11.63
CA ALA A 208 12.66 -1.23 -11.31
C ALA A 208 13.30 -2.45 -10.65
N TYR A 209 12.63 -3.03 -9.67
CA TYR A 209 13.07 -4.18 -8.87
C TYR A 209 12.02 -5.27 -9.00
N VAL A 210 12.44 -6.49 -9.35
CA VAL A 210 11.53 -7.61 -9.62
C VAL A 210 11.93 -8.81 -8.79
N ALA A 211 11.02 -9.34 -8.00
CA ALA A 211 11.23 -10.59 -7.28
C ALA A 211 11.00 -11.79 -8.22
N ASN A 212 12.03 -12.63 -8.41
CA ASN A 212 12.03 -13.82 -9.25
C ASN A 212 11.84 -15.05 -8.35
N VAL A 213 10.61 -15.54 -8.23
CA VAL A 213 10.20 -16.52 -7.20
C VAL A 213 10.99 -17.83 -7.28
N TYR A 214 11.23 -18.34 -8.48
CA TYR A 214 11.89 -19.65 -8.66
C TYR A 214 13.41 -19.57 -8.83
N ASP A 215 13.98 -18.36 -8.87
CA ASP A 215 15.43 -18.18 -8.96
C ASP A 215 16.02 -17.68 -7.62
N ASP A 216 15.19 -17.51 -6.57
CA ASP A 216 15.63 -16.97 -5.29
C ASP A 216 16.42 -15.66 -5.43
N SER A 217 15.99 -14.81 -6.36
CA SER A 217 16.72 -13.60 -6.75
C SER A 217 15.82 -12.38 -6.92
N VAL A 218 16.46 -11.22 -6.98
CA VAL A 218 15.83 -9.96 -7.40
C VAL A 218 16.58 -9.41 -8.59
N SER A 219 15.87 -9.14 -9.69
CA SER A 219 16.39 -8.38 -10.84
C SER A 219 16.24 -6.88 -10.58
N ILE A 220 17.31 -6.12 -10.77
CA ILE A 220 17.31 -4.65 -10.81
C ILE A 220 17.48 -4.22 -12.26
N ILE A 221 16.52 -3.46 -12.76
CA ILE A 221 16.50 -2.94 -14.13
C ILE A 221 16.70 -1.43 -14.09
N ASN A 222 17.71 -0.93 -14.77
CA ASN A 222 17.93 0.49 -14.97
C ASN A 222 17.04 0.98 -16.13
N LEU A 223 16.12 1.91 -15.85
CA LEU A 223 15.15 2.44 -16.82
C LEU A 223 15.74 3.47 -17.78
N VAL A 224 17.02 3.88 -17.61
CA VAL A 224 17.72 4.82 -18.48
C VAL A 224 18.39 4.11 -19.65
N ASP A 225 19.16 3.05 -19.35
CA ASP A 225 19.96 2.32 -20.33
C ASP A 225 19.53 0.87 -20.52
N TRP A 226 18.51 0.42 -19.79
CA TRP A 226 17.94 -0.92 -19.81
C TRP A 226 18.90 -2.02 -19.36
N SER A 227 19.98 -1.68 -18.68
CA SER A 227 20.88 -2.65 -18.08
C SER A 227 20.19 -3.38 -16.92
N LYS A 228 20.55 -4.65 -16.75
CA LYS A 228 20.00 -5.54 -15.72
C LYS A 228 21.13 -6.07 -14.84
N TYR A 229 20.87 -6.07 -13.55
CA TYR A 229 21.69 -6.71 -12.52
C TYR A 229 20.80 -7.59 -11.63
N GLU A 230 21.33 -8.68 -11.11
CA GLU A 230 20.61 -9.58 -10.21
C GLU A 230 21.39 -9.82 -8.92
N PHE A 231 20.67 -10.03 -7.82
CA PHE A 231 21.25 -10.46 -6.56
C PHE A 231 20.40 -11.56 -5.91
N MET A 232 21.08 -12.47 -5.20
CA MET A 232 20.44 -13.59 -4.52
C MET A 232 19.83 -13.13 -3.19
N VAL A 233 18.72 -13.74 -2.82
CA VAL A 233 17.95 -13.49 -1.58
C VAL A 233 17.58 -14.82 -0.90
N GLY A 234 16.63 -14.84 0.00
CA GLY A 234 16.09 -16.07 0.57
C GLY A 234 15.13 -16.80 -0.37
N ALA A 235 14.64 -17.96 0.07
CA ALA A 235 13.83 -18.86 -0.74
C ALA A 235 12.46 -18.29 -1.10
N HIS A 236 12.08 -18.36 -2.36
CA HIS A 236 10.83 -17.90 -2.96
C HIS A 236 10.53 -16.42 -2.63
N PRO A 237 11.32 -15.47 -3.14
CA PRO A 237 11.04 -14.05 -2.98
C PRO A 237 9.71 -13.69 -3.66
N TYR A 238 8.83 -13.02 -2.90
CA TYR A 238 7.48 -12.73 -3.40
C TYR A 238 7.30 -11.26 -3.75
N ASN A 239 7.79 -10.38 -2.90
CA ASN A 239 7.77 -8.94 -3.16
C ASN A 239 9.06 -8.26 -2.73
N VAL A 240 9.31 -7.10 -3.31
CA VAL A 240 10.46 -6.25 -3.03
C VAL A 240 10.00 -4.79 -2.92
N LYS A 241 10.52 -4.07 -1.93
CA LYS A 241 10.43 -2.60 -1.86
C LYS A 241 11.78 -2.02 -1.46
N VAL A 242 12.01 -0.78 -1.84
CA VAL A 242 13.24 -0.05 -1.50
C VAL A 242 12.90 1.11 -0.59
N HIS A 243 13.69 1.26 0.47
CA HIS A 243 13.62 2.39 1.38
C HIS A 243 15.06 2.81 1.75
N ASN A 244 15.39 4.10 1.61
CA ASN A 244 16.71 4.65 1.95
C ASN A 244 17.89 3.84 1.36
N LYS A 245 17.85 3.54 0.04
CA LYS A 245 18.86 2.74 -0.68
C LYS A 245 19.04 1.31 -0.16
N THR A 246 18.07 0.80 0.54
CA THR A 246 18.04 -0.58 1.04
C THR A 246 16.84 -1.29 0.44
N ALA A 247 17.06 -2.44 -0.19
CA ALA A 247 15.99 -3.31 -0.66
C ALA A 247 15.58 -4.29 0.45
N TYR A 248 14.29 -4.43 0.63
CA TYR A 248 13.66 -5.39 1.54
C TYR A 248 12.85 -6.37 0.71
N VAL A 249 13.11 -7.65 0.88
CA VAL A 249 12.54 -8.71 0.06
C VAL A 249 11.89 -9.77 0.95
N THR A 250 10.60 -10.01 0.77
CA THR A 250 9.89 -11.08 1.47
C THR A 250 10.24 -12.43 0.86
N ASN A 251 10.65 -13.41 1.67
CA ASN A 251 11.00 -14.77 1.27
C ASN A 251 9.96 -15.74 1.85
N THR A 252 8.99 -16.16 1.04
CA THR A 252 7.77 -16.84 1.52
C THR A 252 8.00 -18.22 2.10
N ILE A 253 8.95 -18.99 1.59
CA ILE A 253 9.28 -20.33 2.13
C ILE A 253 10.27 -20.24 3.30
N GLY A 254 11.05 -19.17 3.35
CA GLY A 254 12.04 -19.00 4.42
C GLY A 254 11.50 -18.29 5.65
N ASP A 255 10.25 -17.80 5.66
CA ASP A 255 9.64 -17.01 6.73
C ASP A 255 10.50 -15.80 7.15
N THR A 256 11.15 -15.17 6.18
CA THR A 256 12.14 -14.11 6.43
C THR A 256 11.99 -12.93 5.49
N ILE A 257 12.67 -11.84 5.83
CA ILE A 257 12.98 -10.73 4.92
C ILE A 257 14.49 -10.66 4.70
N THR A 258 14.91 -10.63 3.45
CA THR A 258 16.27 -10.22 3.10
C THR A 258 16.36 -8.71 3.07
N VAL A 259 17.30 -8.14 3.81
CA VAL A 259 17.65 -6.71 3.79
C VAL A 259 18.98 -6.54 3.06
N TYR A 260 18.93 -5.88 1.89
CA TYR A 260 20.07 -5.75 0.99
C TYR A 260 20.42 -4.28 0.75
N ASP A 261 21.66 -3.91 1.02
CA ASP A 261 22.19 -2.56 0.77
C ASP A 261 22.59 -2.40 -0.70
N LEU A 262 21.90 -1.52 -1.41
CA LEU A 262 22.08 -1.28 -2.85
C LEU A 262 23.40 -0.56 -3.17
N GLY A 263 23.97 0.17 -2.21
CA GLY A 263 25.24 0.88 -2.38
C GLY A 263 26.44 -0.06 -2.27
N THR A 264 26.48 -0.87 -1.21
CA THR A 264 27.56 -1.84 -0.97
C THR A 264 27.37 -3.16 -1.69
N LYS A 265 26.16 -3.42 -2.23
CA LYS A 265 25.75 -4.66 -2.88
C LYS A 265 25.90 -5.89 -1.99
N LYS A 266 25.44 -5.78 -0.73
CA LYS A 266 25.55 -6.86 0.27
C LYS A 266 24.25 -7.05 1.01
N ILE A 267 23.96 -8.28 1.40
CA ILE A 267 22.96 -8.58 2.42
C ILE A 267 23.51 -8.06 3.75
N ILE A 268 22.77 -7.16 4.40
CA ILE A 268 23.15 -6.57 5.68
C ILE A 268 22.40 -7.17 6.86
N LYS A 269 21.23 -7.81 6.57
CA LYS A 269 20.42 -8.45 7.60
C LYS A 269 19.45 -9.47 6.97
N ILE A 270 19.11 -10.50 7.74
CA ILE A 270 17.93 -11.34 7.55
C ILE A 270 17.04 -11.13 8.78
N LEU A 271 15.75 -10.89 8.57
CA LEU A 271 14.76 -10.68 9.63
C LEU A 271 13.79 -11.85 9.64
N ASP A 272 13.59 -12.47 10.79
CA ASP A 272 12.55 -13.47 10.96
C ASP A 272 11.18 -12.80 11.05
N THR A 273 10.17 -13.36 10.40
CA THR A 273 8.78 -12.86 10.34
C THR A 273 7.80 -13.90 10.88
N GLY A 274 6.50 -13.67 10.68
CA GLY A 274 5.51 -14.75 10.72
C GLY A 274 5.60 -15.65 9.49
N GLU A 275 4.79 -16.70 9.44
CA GLU A 275 4.81 -17.70 8.36
C GLU A 275 4.33 -17.11 7.03
N THR A 276 5.02 -17.44 5.96
CA THR A 276 4.73 -17.07 4.57
C THR A 276 4.54 -15.54 4.39
N PRO A 277 5.61 -14.74 4.60
CA PRO A 277 5.55 -13.29 4.36
C PRO A 277 5.38 -13.00 2.87
N GLU A 278 4.31 -12.28 2.49
CA GLU A 278 4.03 -12.02 1.08
C GLU A 278 4.25 -10.57 0.67
N ASN A 279 3.82 -9.61 1.48
CA ASN A 279 3.99 -8.20 1.13
C ASN A 279 4.58 -7.39 2.27
N LEU A 280 5.09 -6.23 1.93
CA LEU A 280 5.69 -5.29 2.88
C LEU A 280 5.40 -3.84 2.45
N ASP A 281 5.30 -2.94 3.42
CA ASP A 281 5.15 -1.52 3.18
C ASP A 281 5.77 -0.68 4.31
N PHE A 282 6.02 0.62 4.05
CA PHE A 282 6.73 1.48 4.98
C PHE A 282 5.84 2.61 5.49
N ASN A 283 5.87 2.81 6.81
CA ASN A 283 5.48 4.07 7.43
C ASN A 283 6.73 4.94 7.60
N ASN A 284 6.86 5.94 6.73
CA ASN A 284 8.04 6.81 6.73
C ASN A 284 8.08 7.75 7.94
N LYS A 285 6.92 8.17 8.47
CA LYS A 285 6.85 9.08 9.63
C LYS A 285 7.38 8.44 10.90
N GLN A 286 7.20 7.14 11.06
CA GLN A 286 7.54 6.40 12.29
C GLN A 286 8.71 5.42 12.08
N ASN A 287 9.32 5.41 10.90
CA ASN A 287 10.38 4.48 10.54
C ASN A 287 9.98 3.00 10.76
N LEU A 288 8.76 2.65 10.32
CA LEU A 288 8.26 1.29 10.45
C LEU A 288 8.26 0.57 9.10
N LEU A 289 8.64 -0.69 9.15
CA LEU A 289 8.39 -1.69 8.13
C LEU A 289 7.25 -2.57 8.63
N VAL A 290 6.19 -2.71 7.84
CA VAL A 290 5.05 -3.58 8.11
C VAL A 290 5.02 -4.69 7.08
N VAL A 291 4.92 -5.94 7.52
CA VAL A 291 4.98 -7.14 6.69
C VAL A 291 3.72 -7.96 6.91
N THR A 292 3.08 -8.40 5.84
CA THR A 292 1.92 -9.30 5.93
C THR A 292 2.36 -10.74 5.85
N ASN A 293 1.90 -11.57 6.79
CA ASN A 293 2.24 -12.99 6.92
C ASN A 293 0.99 -13.84 6.63
N TRP A 294 0.93 -14.38 5.43
CA TRP A 294 -0.23 -15.14 4.96
C TRP A 294 -0.48 -16.41 5.78
N GLY A 295 0.58 -17.15 6.10
CA GLY A 295 0.48 -18.44 6.83
C GLY A 295 0.15 -18.31 8.30
N SER A 296 0.53 -17.20 8.94
CA SER A 296 0.29 -16.97 10.37
C SER A 296 -0.84 -15.99 10.68
N ASP A 297 -1.63 -15.55 9.68
CA ASP A 297 -2.78 -14.65 9.90
C ASP A 297 -2.40 -13.38 10.65
N SER A 298 -1.26 -12.77 10.31
CA SER A 298 -0.69 -11.68 11.09
C SER A 298 0.06 -10.66 10.24
N ILE A 299 0.45 -9.57 10.89
CA ILE A 299 1.48 -8.68 10.40
C ILE A 299 2.64 -8.62 11.39
N SER A 300 3.88 -8.57 10.87
CA SER A 300 5.08 -8.28 11.66
C SER A 300 5.49 -6.83 11.46
N ILE A 301 5.84 -6.14 12.54
CA ILE A 301 6.25 -4.73 12.52
C ILE A 301 7.68 -4.62 13.01
N PHE A 302 8.53 -3.96 12.19
CA PHE A 302 9.93 -3.71 12.50
C PHE A 302 10.23 -2.21 12.47
N ASN A 303 11.20 -1.79 13.27
CA ASN A 303 11.82 -0.49 13.10
C ASN A 303 12.88 -0.57 12.00
N THR A 304 12.87 0.36 11.03
CA THR A 304 13.85 0.38 9.94
C THR A 304 15.24 0.87 10.37
N GLU A 305 15.32 1.58 11.50
CA GLU A 305 16.58 1.97 12.13
C GLU A 305 17.04 0.86 13.09
N GLY A 306 18.00 0.03 12.68
CA GLY A 306 18.52 -1.08 13.46
C GLY A 306 17.73 -2.39 13.38
N PHE A 307 16.70 -2.47 12.54
CA PHE A 307 16.00 -3.71 12.17
C PHE A 307 15.42 -4.49 13.35
N ARG A 308 14.93 -3.78 14.37
CA ARG A 308 14.37 -4.41 15.57
C ARG A 308 12.93 -4.81 15.32
N HIS A 309 12.57 -6.07 15.59
CA HIS A 309 11.17 -6.49 15.68
C HIS A 309 10.47 -5.75 16.83
N ILE A 310 9.36 -5.09 16.54
CA ILE A 310 8.58 -4.31 17.51
C ILE A 310 7.40 -5.14 17.99
N LYS A 311 6.61 -5.69 17.06
CA LYS A 311 5.36 -6.36 17.41
C LYS A 311 4.88 -7.25 16.28
N GLU A 312 4.18 -8.32 16.66
CA GLU A 312 3.29 -9.06 15.78
C GLU A 312 1.83 -8.77 16.16
N ILE A 313 0.99 -8.53 15.16
CA ILE A 313 -0.44 -8.28 15.35
C ILE A 313 -1.21 -9.32 14.55
N LYS A 314 -2.04 -10.11 15.24
CA LYS A 314 -3.00 -10.97 14.58
C LYS A 314 -4.07 -10.15 13.88
N THR A 315 -4.37 -10.49 12.64
CA THR A 315 -5.38 -9.84 11.78
C THR A 315 -6.52 -10.83 11.48
N GLY A 316 -7.12 -10.77 10.32
CA GLY A 316 -7.99 -11.85 9.86
C GLY A 316 -7.20 -12.95 9.12
N SER A 317 -7.90 -13.98 8.67
CA SER A 317 -7.27 -15.15 8.04
C SER A 317 -6.66 -14.83 6.69
N GLN A 318 -5.45 -15.36 6.44
CA GLN A 318 -4.70 -15.22 5.20
C GLN A 318 -4.41 -13.75 4.82
N SER A 319 -3.66 -13.05 5.68
CA SER A 319 -3.27 -11.63 5.51
C SER A 319 -2.32 -11.44 4.32
N ARG A 320 -2.71 -10.61 3.32
CA ARG A 320 -1.95 -10.46 2.07
C ARG A 320 -1.56 -9.03 1.71
N SER A 321 -2.51 -8.16 1.34
CA SER A 321 -2.32 -6.73 0.99
C SER A 321 -1.31 -6.47 -0.14
N PHE A 322 -1.43 -7.16 -1.28
CA PHE A 322 -0.47 -7.06 -2.36
C PHE A 322 -0.54 -5.71 -3.09
N GLY A 323 0.36 -4.78 -2.73
CA GLY A 323 0.45 -3.39 -3.20
C GLY A 323 0.86 -2.42 -2.09
N ASP A 324 0.46 -1.15 -2.21
CA ASP A 324 0.69 -0.11 -1.19
C ASP A 324 -0.51 -0.09 -0.23
N PHE A 325 -0.26 -0.40 1.04
CA PHE A 325 -1.33 -0.60 2.03
C PHE A 325 -1.22 0.31 3.27
N ILE A 326 -0.27 1.22 3.30
CA ILE A 326 -0.11 2.20 4.38
C ILE A 326 -0.54 3.58 3.94
N LEU A 327 -1.52 4.14 4.65
CA LEU A 327 -1.89 5.56 4.61
C LEU A 327 -0.95 6.33 5.54
N GLN A 328 -0.23 7.31 4.98
CA GLN A 328 0.78 8.11 5.70
C GLN A 328 0.15 9.27 6.49
#